data_027b6587d14af8913d51757d76b08e3b
#
_entry.id   027b6587d14af8913d51757d76b08e3b
#
_cell.length_a   1.000
_cell.length_b   1.000
_cell.length_c   1.000
_cell.angle_alpha   90.00
_cell.angle_beta   90.00
_cell.angle_gamma   90.00
#
_symmetry.space_group_name_H-M   'P 1'
#
loop_
_entity.id
_entity.type
_entity.pdbx_description
1 polymer ?
#
loop_
_entity_poly.entity_id
_entity_poly.type
_entity_poly.pdbx_seq_one_letter_code
_entity_poly.pdbx_strand_id
1 'polypeptide(L)'
;MWVPKILEGLNGYDPTGNFFEEFSLVAAGAVLSARFSPASSPISRRESLFARVSGLSAISFGIVHIVDMPGLLTWIPSWIPPSQMFWAYATTIGFFLAAAAILSGIMAPLASRLLTAEIVGFEILVWIPKLIAGPHDHFNWAGNAICVAIAVAVWAVSDSICRIAKGAATHTESVTEISTSA
;
A
#
# COMPACT_ATOMS: atom_id res chain seq x y z
N MET A 1 -10.13 -5.91 -21.23
CA MET A 1 -9.49 -7.23 -21.30
C MET A 1 -9.26 -7.89 -19.93
N TRP A 2 -9.35 -7.15 -18.83
CA TRP A 2 -9.18 -7.67 -17.46
C TRP A 2 -10.45 -8.31 -16.85
N VAL A 3 -11.63 -7.77 -17.15
CA VAL A 3 -12.90 -8.23 -16.55
C VAL A 3 -13.20 -9.72 -16.81
N PRO A 4 -13.00 -10.28 -18.02
CA PRO A 4 -13.17 -11.72 -18.23
C PRO A 4 -12.17 -12.55 -17.41
N LYS A 5 -10.91 -12.10 -17.29
CA LYS A 5 -9.89 -12.79 -16.49
C LYS A 5 -10.18 -12.77 -14.99
N ILE A 6 -10.78 -11.70 -14.47
CA ILE A 6 -11.23 -11.64 -13.08
C ILE A 6 -12.33 -12.68 -12.82
N LEU A 7 -13.26 -12.86 -13.77
CA LEU A 7 -14.35 -13.84 -13.66
C LEU A 7 -13.85 -15.29 -13.79
N GLU A 8 -12.85 -15.53 -14.66
CA GLU A 8 -12.18 -16.83 -14.78
C GLU A 8 -11.29 -17.11 -13.54
N GLY A 9 -10.73 -16.08 -12.94
CA GLY A 9 -9.79 -16.15 -11.83
C GLY A 9 -10.41 -16.38 -10.45
N LEU A 10 -11.72 -16.53 -10.33
CA LEU A 10 -12.35 -17.01 -9.10
C LEU A 10 -11.92 -18.45 -8.75
N ASN A 11 -11.31 -19.17 -9.69
CA ASN A 11 -10.69 -20.47 -9.50
C ASN A 11 -9.14 -20.44 -9.47
N GLY A 12 -8.53 -19.26 -9.60
CA GLY A 12 -7.07 -19.07 -9.58
C GLY A 12 -6.74 -17.63 -9.19
N TYR A 13 -5.84 -17.48 -8.23
CA TYR A 13 -5.52 -16.20 -7.58
C TYR A 13 -4.90 -15.14 -8.53
N ASP A 14 -4.18 -15.57 -9.55
CA ASP A 14 -3.27 -14.74 -10.36
C ASP A 14 -3.92 -13.48 -10.99
N PRO A 15 -5.07 -13.53 -11.69
CA PRO A 15 -5.67 -12.32 -12.26
C PRO A 15 -6.31 -11.37 -11.25
N THR A 16 -6.74 -11.89 -10.09
CA THR A 16 -7.37 -11.10 -9.03
C THR A 16 -6.32 -10.37 -8.21
N GLY A 17 -5.18 -11.02 -7.96
CA GLY A 17 -4.05 -10.43 -7.26
C GLY A 17 -3.51 -9.22 -8.00
N ASN A 18 -3.19 -9.37 -9.27
CA ASN A 18 -2.69 -8.28 -10.10
C ASN A 18 -3.67 -7.10 -10.19
N PHE A 19 -4.99 -7.34 -10.26
CA PHE A 19 -5.97 -6.26 -10.26
C PHE A 19 -5.89 -5.40 -9.00
N PHE A 20 -5.77 -6.01 -7.84
CA PHE A 20 -5.73 -5.28 -6.58
C PHE A 20 -4.36 -4.63 -6.32
N GLU A 21 -3.28 -5.20 -6.85
CA GLU A 21 -1.97 -4.54 -6.88
C GLU A 21 -2.03 -3.24 -7.67
N GLU A 22 -2.61 -3.28 -8.88
CA GLU A 22 -2.84 -2.10 -9.72
C GLU A 22 -3.83 -1.12 -9.09
N PHE A 23 -4.75 -1.57 -8.25
CA PHE A 23 -5.70 -0.71 -7.53
C PHE A 23 -4.98 0.29 -6.61
N SER A 24 -3.81 -0.04 -6.08
CA SER A 24 -2.98 0.90 -5.31
C SER A 24 -2.58 2.12 -6.14
N LEU A 25 -2.27 1.93 -7.43
CA LEU A 25 -1.93 2.99 -8.38
C LEU A 25 -3.14 3.87 -8.68
N VAL A 26 -4.31 3.25 -8.87
CA VAL A 26 -5.58 3.97 -9.10
C VAL A 26 -5.94 4.80 -7.87
N ALA A 27 -5.83 4.24 -6.68
CA ALA A 27 -6.11 4.95 -5.42
C ALA A 27 -5.17 6.15 -5.25
N ALA A 28 -3.87 5.99 -5.53
CA ALA A 28 -2.90 7.07 -5.47
C ALA A 28 -3.21 8.17 -6.50
N GLY A 29 -3.56 7.81 -7.73
CA GLY A 29 -3.98 8.74 -8.77
C GLY A 29 -5.21 9.55 -8.35
N ALA A 30 -6.21 8.90 -7.74
CA ALA A 30 -7.41 9.55 -7.23
C ALA A 30 -7.10 10.51 -6.05
N VAL A 31 -6.23 10.13 -5.12
CA VAL A 31 -5.75 10.98 -4.02
C VAL A 31 -5.03 12.22 -4.56
N LEU A 32 -4.10 12.04 -5.49
CA LEU A 32 -3.35 13.15 -6.10
C LEU A 32 -4.27 14.06 -6.90
N SER A 33 -5.20 13.51 -7.68
CA SER A 33 -6.20 14.28 -8.43
C SER A 33 -7.06 15.13 -7.50
N ALA A 34 -7.53 14.58 -6.39
CA ALA A 34 -8.31 15.32 -5.39
C ALA A 34 -7.49 16.44 -4.72
N ARG A 35 -6.19 16.18 -4.49
CA ARG A 35 -5.26 17.15 -3.90
C ARG A 35 -5.01 18.37 -4.77
N PHE A 36 -4.84 18.15 -6.08
CA PHE A 36 -4.51 19.22 -7.03
C PHE A 36 -5.74 19.87 -7.67
N SER A 37 -6.94 19.46 -7.27
CA SER A 37 -8.18 20.04 -7.79
C SER A 37 -8.40 21.43 -7.21
N PRO A 38 -8.69 22.46 -8.04
CA PRO A 38 -8.86 23.85 -7.57
C PRO A 38 -10.11 24.07 -6.72
N ALA A 39 -11.04 23.16 -6.65
CA ALA A 39 -12.28 23.27 -5.89
C ALA A 39 -12.03 23.01 -4.41
N SER A 40 -11.70 24.05 -3.74
CA SER A 40 -11.86 24.29 -2.42
C SER A 40 -11.74 23.65 -1.16
N SER A 41 -11.75 23.55 -0.26
CA SER A 41 -11.45 23.36 1.16
C SER A 41 -10.13 22.61 1.40
N PRO A 42 -9.36 22.97 2.40
CA PRO A 42 -7.97 22.53 2.56
C PRO A 42 -7.78 21.02 2.70
N ILE A 43 -8.85 20.28 3.03
CA ILE A 43 -8.86 18.82 3.05
C ILE A 43 -10.16 18.36 2.39
N SER A 44 -10.09 17.97 1.12
CA SER A 44 -11.29 17.53 0.44
C SER A 44 -11.75 16.19 1.04
N ARG A 45 -13.04 16.10 1.32
CA ARG A 45 -13.68 14.85 1.76
C ARG A 45 -13.36 13.67 0.81
N ARG A 46 -13.13 13.97 -0.47
CA ARG A 46 -12.74 13.00 -1.50
C ARG A 46 -11.32 12.48 -1.28
N GLU A 47 -10.35 13.35 -0.98
CA GLU A 47 -8.98 12.93 -0.67
C GLU A 47 -8.95 11.97 0.52
N SER A 48 -9.67 12.30 1.59
CA SER A 48 -9.78 11.44 2.77
C SER A 48 -10.42 10.09 2.46
N LEU A 49 -11.47 10.07 1.63
CA LEU A 49 -12.13 8.84 1.23
C LEU A 49 -11.19 7.94 0.41
N PHE A 50 -10.53 8.50 -0.62
CA PHE A 50 -9.61 7.73 -1.46
C PHE A 50 -8.41 7.24 -0.69
N ALA A 51 -7.88 8.04 0.23
CA ALA A 51 -6.79 7.64 1.10
C ALA A 51 -7.17 6.45 2.00
N ARG A 52 -8.41 6.41 2.52
CA ARG A 52 -8.90 5.26 3.30
C ARG A 52 -9.13 4.02 2.43
N VAL A 53 -9.79 4.19 1.28
CA VAL A 53 -10.11 3.08 0.37
C VAL A 53 -8.85 2.40 -0.15
N SER A 54 -7.70 3.10 -0.22
CA SER A 54 -6.41 2.50 -0.56
C SER A 54 -6.00 1.35 0.37
N GLY A 55 -6.52 1.31 1.60
CA GLY A 55 -6.32 0.17 2.51
C GLY A 55 -6.83 -1.18 1.97
N LEU A 56 -7.76 -1.17 1.00
CA LEU A 56 -8.22 -2.40 0.33
C LEU A 56 -7.10 -3.09 -0.45
N SER A 57 -6.15 -2.34 -1.02
CA SER A 57 -4.99 -2.93 -1.69
C SER A 57 -4.12 -3.75 -0.73
N ALA A 58 -3.95 -3.29 0.51
CA ALA A 58 -3.19 -4.02 1.51
C ALA A 58 -3.87 -5.34 1.92
N ILE A 59 -5.23 -5.39 1.98
CA ILE A 59 -5.95 -6.66 2.19
C ILE A 59 -5.59 -7.66 1.09
N SER A 60 -5.58 -7.19 -0.14
CA SER A 60 -5.31 -8.03 -1.30
C SER A 60 -3.90 -8.64 -1.25
N PHE A 61 -2.88 -7.84 -0.95
CA PHE A 61 -1.52 -8.34 -0.74
C PHE A 61 -1.47 -9.40 0.37
N GLY A 62 -2.16 -9.17 1.50
CA GLY A 62 -2.24 -10.15 2.58
C GLY A 62 -2.91 -11.46 2.15
N ILE A 63 -3.96 -11.40 1.32
CA ILE A 63 -4.63 -12.59 0.77
C ILE A 63 -3.69 -13.38 -0.15
N VAL A 64 -2.94 -12.70 -1.03
CA VAL A 64 -1.92 -13.35 -1.87
C VAL A 64 -0.96 -14.17 -1.04
N HIS A 65 -0.41 -13.56 -0.01
CA HIS A 65 0.54 -14.23 0.86
C HIS A 65 -0.03 -15.50 1.51
N ILE A 66 -1.34 -15.52 1.83
CA ILE A 66 -2.01 -16.71 2.40
C ILE A 66 -2.23 -17.77 1.32
N VAL A 67 -2.73 -17.35 0.15
CA VAL A 67 -3.14 -18.29 -0.92
C VAL A 67 -1.94 -18.94 -1.58
N ASP A 68 -0.85 -18.19 -1.78
CA ASP A 68 0.38 -18.69 -2.39
C ASP A 68 1.59 -18.60 -1.43
N MET A 69 1.41 -19.06 -0.21
CA MET A 69 2.50 -19.11 0.78
C MET A 69 3.75 -19.86 0.26
N PRO A 70 3.62 -21.02 -0.43
CA PRO A 70 4.79 -21.70 -0.99
C PRO A 70 5.53 -20.85 -2.04
N GLY A 71 4.81 -20.18 -2.91
CA GLY A 71 5.38 -19.25 -3.90
C GLY A 71 6.07 -18.08 -3.22
N LEU A 72 5.43 -17.44 -2.24
CA LEU A 72 6.00 -16.34 -1.47
C LEU A 72 7.35 -16.70 -0.85
N LEU A 73 7.50 -17.91 -0.29
CA LEU A 73 8.77 -18.34 0.31
C LEU A 73 9.92 -18.39 -0.69
N THR A 74 9.65 -18.63 -1.97
CA THR A 74 10.70 -18.62 -3.01
C THR A 74 11.22 -17.21 -3.32
N TRP A 75 10.47 -16.17 -2.95
CA TRP A 75 10.84 -14.76 -3.16
C TRP A 75 11.64 -14.20 -2.00
N ILE A 76 11.45 -14.73 -0.78
CA ILE A 76 12.16 -14.25 0.41
C ILE A 76 13.59 -14.83 0.40
N PRO A 77 14.63 -14.00 0.48
CA PRO A 77 16.00 -14.47 0.52
C PRO A 77 16.26 -15.42 1.69
N SER A 78 16.88 -16.58 1.42
CA SER A 78 17.12 -17.62 2.43
C SER A 78 18.13 -17.23 3.52
N TRP A 79 18.93 -16.20 3.27
CA TRP A 79 19.95 -15.69 4.20
C TRP A 79 19.40 -14.76 5.28
N ILE A 80 18.13 -14.31 5.18
CA ILE A 80 17.55 -13.36 6.15
C ILE A 80 17.18 -14.11 7.44
N PRO A 81 17.77 -13.74 8.60
CA PRO A 81 17.36 -14.29 9.88
C PRO A 81 16.00 -13.70 10.33
N PRO A 82 15.18 -14.41 11.11
CA PRO A 82 15.43 -15.74 11.62
C PRO A 82 15.08 -16.86 10.62
N SER A 83 14.13 -16.64 9.69
CA SER A 83 13.75 -17.59 8.64
C SER A 83 12.82 -16.94 7.59
N GLN A 84 12.76 -17.52 6.40
CA GLN A 84 11.81 -17.11 5.34
C GLN A 84 10.36 -17.19 5.84
N MET A 85 10.00 -18.24 6.57
CA MET A 85 8.64 -18.42 7.11
C MET A 85 8.26 -17.33 8.11
N PHE A 86 9.19 -16.90 8.95
CA PHE A 86 8.96 -15.78 9.86
C PHE A 86 8.60 -14.51 9.09
N TRP A 87 9.38 -14.17 8.07
CA TRP A 87 9.12 -12.97 7.27
C TRP A 87 7.84 -13.07 6.44
N ALA A 88 7.53 -14.26 5.90
CA ALA A 88 6.27 -14.49 5.21
C ALA A 88 5.06 -14.18 6.10
N TYR A 89 5.04 -14.69 7.33
CA TYR A 89 3.97 -14.38 8.27
C TYR A 89 4.01 -12.94 8.76
N ALA A 90 5.18 -12.38 9.05
CA ALA A 90 5.32 -11.01 9.53
C ALA A 90 4.77 -10.00 8.52
N THR A 91 5.13 -10.15 7.23
CA THR A 91 4.63 -9.28 6.16
C THR A 91 3.12 -9.50 5.91
N THR A 92 2.64 -10.74 5.94
CA THR A 92 1.21 -11.03 5.82
C THR A 92 0.40 -10.32 6.91
N ILE A 93 0.84 -10.44 8.17
CA ILE A 93 0.20 -9.75 9.31
C ILE A 93 0.32 -8.25 9.15
N GLY A 94 1.49 -7.75 8.70
CA GLY A 94 1.74 -6.34 8.42
C GLY A 94 0.71 -5.75 7.45
N PHE A 95 0.45 -6.43 6.33
CA PHE A 95 -0.56 -6.01 5.36
C PHE A 95 -1.97 -5.92 5.95
N PHE A 96 -2.41 -6.91 6.72
CA PHE A 96 -3.74 -6.86 7.34
C PHE A 96 -3.87 -5.79 8.42
N LEU A 97 -2.83 -5.60 9.24
CA LEU A 97 -2.81 -4.53 10.25
C LEU A 97 -2.81 -3.15 9.58
N ALA A 98 -2.01 -2.97 8.52
CA ALA A 98 -1.99 -1.73 7.76
C ALA A 98 -3.36 -1.44 7.13
N ALA A 99 -4.00 -2.45 6.53
CA ALA A 99 -5.33 -2.33 5.98
C ALA A 99 -6.36 -1.89 7.03
N ALA A 100 -6.40 -2.59 8.17
CA ALA A 100 -7.33 -2.28 9.26
C ALA A 100 -7.12 -0.86 9.81
N ALA A 101 -5.87 -0.45 10.00
CA ALA A 101 -5.50 0.87 10.49
C ALA A 101 -5.86 1.99 9.50
N ILE A 102 -5.58 1.81 8.19
CA ILE A 102 -5.88 2.79 7.16
C ILE A 102 -7.39 2.93 6.96
N LEU A 103 -8.12 1.82 6.89
CA LEU A 103 -9.57 1.82 6.70
C LEU A 103 -10.31 2.44 7.89
N SER A 104 -9.91 2.10 9.12
CA SER A 104 -10.51 2.65 10.33
C SER A 104 -10.07 4.10 10.61
N GLY A 105 -8.92 4.51 10.10
CA GLY A 105 -8.28 5.80 10.42
C GLY A 105 -7.49 5.78 11.74
N ILE A 106 -7.54 4.67 12.49
CA ILE A 106 -6.81 4.53 13.77
C ILE A 106 -5.33 4.23 13.47
N MET A 107 -4.42 5.09 13.96
CA MET A 107 -2.98 4.98 13.66
C MET A 107 -2.64 4.95 12.16
N ALA A 108 -3.53 5.40 11.29
CA ALA A 108 -3.35 5.38 9.84
C ALA A 108 -2.03 6.03 9.35
N PRO A 109 -1.52 7.15 9.93
CA PRO A 109 -0.23 7.71 9.55
C PRO A 109 0.95 6.76 9.79
N LEU A 110 0.96 6.06 10.92
CA LEU A 110 2.02 5.09 11.23
C LEU A 110 1.92 3.87 10.31
N ALA A 111 0.72 3.31 10.19
CA ALA A 111 0.46 2.13 9.40
C ALA A 111 0.80 2.34 7.91
N SER A 112 0.42 3.49 7.33
CA SER A 112 0.73 3.78 5.94
C SER A 112 2.23 3.97 5.68
N ARG A 113 2.98 4.50 6.63
CA ARG A 113 4.44 4.58 6.53
C ARG A 113 5.13 3.23 6.63
N LEU A 114 4.66 2.37 7.54
CA LEU A 114 5.16 1.00 7.68
C LEU A 114 4.86 0.18 6.43
N LEU A 115 3.65 0.31 5.87
CA LEU A 115 3.29 -0.31 4.59
C LEU A 115 4.21 0.16 3.45
N THR A 116 4.51 1.45 3.37
CA THR A 116 5.47 1.98 2.40
C THR A 116 6.86 1.35 2.60
N ALA A 117 7.33 1.27 3.84
CA ALA A 117 8.62 0.68 4.14
C ALA A 117 8.66 -0.82 3.80
N GLU A 118 7.57 -1.54 3.99
CA GLU A 118 7.43 -2.95 3.62
C GLU A 118 7.56 -3.15 2.11
N ILE A 119 6.83 -2.37 1.28
CA ILE A 119 6.94 -2.45 -0.18
C ILE A 119 8.35 -2.05 -0.67
N VAL A 120 8.95 -1.02 -0.09
CA VAL A 120 10.35 -0.63 -0.40
C VAL A 120 11.32 -1.74 0.00
N GLY A 121 11.05 -2.42 1.12
CA GLY A 121 11.81 -3.60 1.53
C GLY A 121 11.75 -4.74 0.50
N PHE A 122 10.60 -5.02 -0.07
CA PHE A 122 10.45 -5.97 -1.17
C PHE A 122 11.26 -5.56 -2.40
N GLU A 123 11.24 -4.29 -2.77
CA GLU A 123 12.03 -3.78 -3.88
C GLU A 123 13.52 -4.04 -3.66
N ILE A 124 14.05 -3.67 -2.50
CA ILE A 124 15.48 -3.75 -2.19
C ILE A 124 15.94 -5.21 -2.04
N LEU A 125 15.14 -6.06 -1.39
CA LEU A 125 15.56 -7.40 -1.01
C LEU A 125 15.22 -8.46 -2.07
N VAL A 126 14.26 -8.21 -2.93
CA VAL A 126 13.76 -9.18 -3.91
C VAL A 126 14.00 -8.70 -5.34
N TRP A 127 13.40 -7.58 -5.73
CA TRP A 127 13.41 -7.18 -7.13
C TRP A 127 14.75 -6.67 -7.62
N ILE A 128 15.45 -5.82 -6.86
CA ILE A 128 16.80 -5.34 -7.24
C ILE A 128 17.78 -6.50 -7.39
N PRO A 129 17.91 -7.46 -6.45
CA PRO A 129 18.78 -8.61 -6.62
C PRO A 129 18.42 -9.47 -7.83
N LYS A 130 17.12 -9.68 -8.11
CA LYS A 130 16.68 -10.43 -9.30
C LYS A 130 17.05 -9.72 -10.59
N LEU A 131 16.91 -8.40 -10.63
CA LEU A 131 17.29 -7.59 -11.78
C LEU A 131 18.80 -7.66 -12.04
N ILE A 132 19.62 -7.60 -10.99
CA ILE A 132 21.07 -7.72 -11.09
C ILE A 132 21.48 -9.12 -11.56
N ALA A 133 20.83 -10.15 -11.06
CA ALA A 133 21.13 -11.55 -11.41
C ALA A 133 20.68 -11.92 -12.84
N GLY A 134 19.63 -11.32 -13.34
CA GLY A 134 19.08 -11.60 -14.67
C GLY A 134 18.71 -10.30 -15.43
N PRO A 135 19.70 -9.46 -15.84
CA PRO A 135 19.41 -8.16 -16.44
C PRO A 135 18.81 -8.23 -17.86
N HIS A 136 18.79 -9.41 -18.47
CA HIS A 136 18.17 -9.63 -19.79
C HIS A 136 16.78 -10.24 -19.68
N ASP A 137 16.33 -10.58 -18.49
CA ASP A 137 14.99 -11.14 -18.27
C ASP A 137 13.95 -10.01 -18.18
N HIS A 138 13.02 -10.02 -19.13
CA HIS A 138 11.97 -9.02 -19.22
C HIS A 138 11.03 -9.03 -18.00
N PHE A 139 10.83 -10.21 -17.40
CA PHE A 139 10.01 -10.36 -16.19
C PHE A 139 10.63 -9.61 -15.00
N ASN A 140 11.97 -9.66 -14.85
CA ASN A 140 12.64 -8.94 -13.77
C ASN A 140 12.50 -7.42 -13.90
N TRP A 141 12.56 -6.88 -15.13
CA TRP A 141 12.33 -5.46 -15.38
C TRP A 141 10.88 -5.04 -15.12
N ALA A 142 9.92 -5.85 -15.57
CA ALA A 142 8.51 -5.57 -15.36
C ALA A 142 8.15 -5.57 -13.86
N GLY A 143 8.61 -6.58 -13.13
CA GLY A 143 8.37 -6.69 -11.69
C GLY A 143 9.00 -5.56 -10.89
N ASN A 144 10.27 -5.20 -11.20
CA ASN A 144 10.93 -4.04 -10.60
C ASN A 144 10.15 -2.75 -10.86
N ALA A 145 9.76 -2.49 -12.11
CA ALA A 145 9.02 -1.27 -12.46
C ALA A 145 7.66 -1.18 -11.75
N ILE A 146 6.93 -2.29 -11.65
CA ILE A 146 5.63 -2.35 -10.95
C ILE A 146 5.85 -2.13 -9.46
N CYS A 147 6.82 -2.79 -8.83
CA CYS A 147 7.08 -2.64 -7.40
C CYS A 147 7.47 -1.19 -7.03
N VAL A 148 8.33 -0.56 -7.82
CA VAL A 148 8.67 0.87 -7.66
C VAL A 148 7.43 1.75 -7.81
N ALA A 149 6.58 1.50 -8.81
CA ALA A 149 5.36 2.26 -9.03
C ALA A 149 4.40 2.14 -7.83
N ILE A 150 4.23 0.93 -7.29
CA ILE A 150 3.41 0.67 -6.10
C ILE A 150 4.01 1.37 -4.87
N ALA A 151 5.33 1.30 -4.67
CA ALA A 151 6.01 1.98 -3.56
C ALA A 151 5.76 3.50 -3.58
N VAL A 152 5.89 4.14 -4.76
CA VAL A 152 5.59 5.56 -4.94
C VAL A 152 4.12 5.86 -4.71
N ALA A 153 3.21 5.01 -5.19
CA ALA A 153 1.77 5.15 -5.00
C ALA A 153 1.40 5.10 -3.51
N VAL A 154 1.88 4.11 -2.78
CA VAL A 154 1.64 3.94 -1.34
C VAL A 154 2.25 5.10 -0.55
N TRP A 155 3.42 5.59 -0.94
CA TRP A 155 4.02 6.78 -0.33
C TRP A 155 3.16 8.04 -0.54
N ALA A 156 2.67 8.29 -1.76
CA ALA A 156 1.81 9.44 -2.05
C ALA A 156 0.52 9.42 -1.20
N VAL A 157 -0.08 8.24 -1.04
CA VAL A 157 -1.24 8.04 -0.15
C VAL A 157 -0.84 8.29 1.31
N SER A 158 0.30 7.75 1.76
CA SER A 158 0.81 7.95 3.12
C SER A 158 1.04 9.44 3.44
N ASP A 159 1.62 10.21 2.51
CA ASP A 159 1.80 11.65 2.66
C ASP A 159 0.44 12.37 2.83
N SER A 160 -0.57 12.00 2.06
CA SER A 160 -1.92 12.55 2.19
C SER A 160 -2.56 12.19 3.53
N ILE A 161 -2.46 10.95 3.99
CA ILE A 161 -2.96 10.52 5.31
C ILE A 161 -2.30 11.32 6.43
N CYS A 162 -0.97 11.49 6.37
CA CYS A 162 -0.22 12.24 7.38
C CYS A 162 -0.62 13.73 7.41
N ARG A 163 -0.85 14.34 6.25
CA ARG A 163 -1.31 15.75 6.18
C ARG A 163 -2.72 15.93 6.72
N ILE A 164 -3.63 15.01 6.38
CA ILE A 164 -5.00 15.01 6.89
C ILE A 164 -5.00 14.92 8.42
N ALA A 165 -4.20 14.03 8.99
CA ALA A 165 -4.08 13.85 10.43
C ALA A 165 -3.52 15.12 11.13
N LYS A 166 -2.51 15.76 10.56
CA LYS A 166 -1.94 17.01 11.09
C LYS A 166 -2.96 18.15 11.05
N GLY A 167 -3.70 18.31 9.95
CA GLY A 167 -4.73 19.34 9.83
C GLY A 167 -5.86 19.17 10.85
N ALA A 168 -6.25 17.94 11.15
CA ALA A 168 -7.24 17.65 12.19
C ALA A 168 -6.74 18.02 13.60
N ALA A 169 -5.47 17.72 13.90
CA ALA A 169 -4.88 18.04 15.19
C ALA A 169 -4.82 19.56 15.46
N THR A 170 -4.34 20.35 14.47
CA THR A 170 -4.27 21.81 14.59
C THR A 170 -5.64 22.46 14.75
N HIS A 171 -6.67 21.94 14.10
CA HIS A 171 -8.03 22.45 14.25
C HIS A 171 -8.57 22.17 15.67
N THR A 172 -8.27 21.02 16.24
CA THR A 172 -8.70 20.67 17.62
C THR A 172 -8.04 21.59 18.65
N GLU A 173 -6.75 21.86 18.51
CA GLU A 173 -6.01 22.77 19.41
C GLU A 173 -6.59 24.17 19.38
N SER A 174 -6.87 24.73 18.20
CA SER A 174 -7.45 26.08 18.06
C SER A 174 -8.85 26.21 18.69
N VAL A 175 -9.68 25.18 18.57
CA VAL A 175 -11.00 25.15 19.20
C VAL A 175 -10.91 25.09 20.72
N THR A 176 -9.95 24.32 21.25
CA THR A 176 -9.74 24.21 22.69
C THR A 176 -9.24 25.52 23.30
N GLU A 177 -8.33 26.22 22.63
CA GLU A 177 -7.83 27.53 23.08
C GLU A 177 -8.94 28.58 23.15
N ILE A 178 -9.81 28.63 22.14
CA ILE A 178 -10.96 29.57 22.13
C ILE A 178 -11.92 29.26 23.28
N SER A 179 -12.16 27.97 23.54
CA SER A 179 -13.07 27.51 24.61
C SER A 179 -12.53 27.80 26.02
N THR A 180 -11.21 27.85 26.20
CA THR A 180 -10.58 28.15 27.51
C THR A 180 -10.40 29.64 27.77
N SER A 181 -10.52 30.48 26.76
CA SER A 181 -10.39 31.95 26.85
C SER A 181 -11.71 32.69 27.00
N ALA A 182 -12.85 32.01 26.94
CA ALA A 182 -14.20 32.51 27.12
C ALA A 182 -14.78 32.21 28.50
#